data_f4f9c4ad3d984e3795215cae7e04c679
#
_entry.id   f4f9c4ad3d984e3795215cae7e04c679
#
_cell.length_a   1.000
_cell.length_b   1.000
_cell.length_c   1.000
_cell.angle_alpha   90.00
_cell.angle_beta   90.00
_cell.angle_gamma   90.00
#
_symmetry.space_group_name_H-M   'P 1'
#
loop_
_entity.id
_entity.type
_entity.pdbx_description
1 polymer ?
#
loop_
_entity_poly.entity_id
_entity_poly.type
_entity_poly.pdbx_seq_one_letter_code
_entity_poly.pdbx_strand_id
1 'polypeptide(L)'
;MYTQQELEQILAQRKKRWLLLAIPEALLVACLIYSLVIRVEWLTTLISCIAGGLLIFVYDLALKPLSCYVRHLQGVLQGRTRTLEGIFKRVDMQTSMVDGVAYRGMIVSAGDPADEEDDRLFYFDMEKPFPAIKAGDRLRVTYHDRAVAQLEKL
;
A
#
# COMPACT_ATOMS: atom_id res chain seq x y z
N MET A 1 12.44 8.64 -6.05
CA MET A 1 11.89 7.27 -6.15
C MET A 1 10.39 7.31 -6.39
N TYR A 2 9.64 8.14 -5.68
CA TYR A 2 8.20 8.37 -5.85
C TYR A 2 7.93 9.73 -6.49
N THR A 3 6.88 9.83 -7.34
CA THR A 3 6.53 11.06 -8.04
C THR A 3 5.06 11.44 -7.79
N GLN A 4 4.74 12.74 -7.90
CA GLN A 4 3.35 13.21 -7.80
C GLN A 4 2.48 12.64 -8.93
N GLN A 5 3.05 12.45 -10.11
CA GLN A 5 2.35 11.82 -11.24
C GLN A 5 1.92 10.40 -10.93
N GLU A 6 2.74 9.62 -10.21
CA GLU A 6 2.41 8.27 -9.77
C GLU A 6 1.22 8.28 -8.80
N LEU A 7 1.22 9.20 -7.85
CA LEU A 7 0.09 9.38 -6.92
C LEU A 7 -1.20 9.70 -7.68
N GLU A 8 -1.16 10.61 -8.65
CA GLU A 8 -2.32 10.98 -9.46
C GLU A 8 -2.84 9.80 -10.30
N GLN A 9 -1.94 9.02 -10.91
CA GLN A 9 -2.30 7.82 -11.67
C GLN A 9 -3.02 6.79 -10.79
N ILE A 10 -2.52 6.53 -9.58
CA ILE A 10 -3.14 5.57 -8.67
C ILE A 10 -4.47 6.08 -8.13
N LEU A 11 -4.59 7.38 -7.87
CA LEU A 11 -5.86 8.02 -7.52
C LEU A 11 -6.90 7.88 -8.65
N ALA A 12 -6.49 8.07 -9.89
CA ALA A 12 -7.34 7.88 -11.05
C ALA A 12 -7.78 6.41 -11.22
N GLN A 13 -6.86 5.47 -11.01
CA GLN A 13 -7.18 4.04 -11.02
C GLN A 13 -8.17 3.67 -9.91
N ARG A 14 -7.97 4.18 -8.68
CA ARG A 14 -8.89 3.98 -7.57
C ARG A 14 -10.28 4.50 -7.90
N LYS A 15 -10.38 5.73 -8.44
CA LYS A 15 -11.65 6.33 -8.87
C LYS A 15 -12.34 5.49 -9.94
N LYS A 16 -11.60 5.03 -10.95
CA LYS A 16 -12.13 4.16 -12.02
C LYS A 16 -12.68 2.84 -11.47
N ARG A 17 -11.96 2.18 -10.57
CA ARG A 17 -12.43 0.93 -9.94
C ARG A 17 -13.65 1.17 -9.06
N TRP A 18 -13.70 2.29 -8.36
CA TRP A 18 -14.88 2.68 -7.56
C TRP A 18 -16.14 2.87 -8.43
N LEU A 19 -16.01 3.55 -9.56
CA LEU A 19 -17.09 3.72 -10.52
C LEU A 19 -17.57 2.40 -11.11
N LEU A 20 -16.64 1.50 -11.44
CA LEU A 20 -16.95 0.16 -11.95
C LEU A 20 -17.73 -0.67 -10.93
N LEU A 21 -17.45 -0.52 -9.63
CA LEU A 21 -18.18 -1.18 -8.56
C LEU A 21 -19.55 -0.52 -8.33
N ALA A 22 -19.63 0.79 -8.39
CA ALA A 22 -20.86 1.54 -8.10
C ALA A 22 -22.01 1.21 -9.07
N ILE A 23 -21.71 0.84 -10.33
CA ILE A 23 -22.73 0.52 -11.33
C ILE A 23 -23.53 -0.75 -10.95
N PRO A 24 -22.88 -1.93 -10.76
CA PRO A 24 -23.60 -3.14 -10.36
C PRO A 24 -24.26 -3.01 -8.98
N GLU A 25 -23.63 -2.30 -8.05
CA GLU A 25 -24.17 -2.08 -6.72
C GLU A 25 -25.45 -1.23 -6.77
N ALA A 26 -25.47 -0.16 -7.55
CA ALA A 26 -26.66 0.65 -7.76
C ALA A 26 -27.81 -0.16 -8.37
N LEU A 27 -27.53 -1.08 -9.29
CA LEU A 27 -28.51 -1.97 -9.87
C LEU A 27 -29.06 -2.96 -8.84
N LEU A 28 -28.21 -3.53 -7.99
CA LEU A 28 -28.63 -4.41 -6.90
C LEU A 28 -29.50 -3.68 -5.87
N VAL A 29 -29.16 -2.43 -5.54
CA VAL A 29 -29.97 -1.58 -4.66
C VAL A 29 -31.34 -1.30 -5.28
N ALA A 30 -31.43 -1.01 -6.58
CA ALA A 30 -32.69 -0.82 -7.28
C ALA A 30 -33.54 -2.11 -7.26
N CYS A 31 -32.94 -3.28 -7.50
CA CYS A 31 -33.58 -4.58 -7.38
C CYS A 31 -34.07 -4.86 -5.95
N LEU A 32 -33.29 -4.46 -4.94
CA LEU A 32 -33.68 -4.60 -3.53
C LEU A 32 -34.91 -3.76 -3.22
N ILE A 33 -34.94 -2.50 -3.63
CA ILE A 33 -36.08 -1.62 -3.43
C ILE A 33 -37.35 -2.21 -4.12
N TYR A 34 -37.19 -2.70 -5.35
CA TYR A 34 -38.28 -3.36 -6.07
C TYR A 34 -38.78 -4.58 -5.32
N SER A 35 -37.91 -5.44 -4.83
CA SER A 35 -38.23 -6.64 -4.05
C SER A 35 -39.01 -6.31 -2.76
N LEU A 36 -38.66 -5.21 -2.09
CA LEU A 36 -39.39 -4.71 -0.93
C LEU A 36 -40.83 -4.25 -1.26
N VAL A 37 -41.01 -3.63 -2.42
CA VAL A 37 -42.32 -3.17 -2.89
C VAL A 37 -43.27 -4.36 -3.16
N ILE A 38 -42.76 -5.42 -3.81
CA ILE A 38 -43.54 -6.63 -4.11
C ILE A 38 -43.68 -7.58 -2.90
N ARG A 39 -43.01 -7.27 -1.76
CA ARG A 39 -43.08 -8.02 -0.50
C ARG A 39 -42.68 -9.50 -0.60
N VAL A 40 -41.69 -9.83 -1.42
CA VAL A 40 -41.18 -11.19 -1.58
C VAL A 40 -39.97 -11.38 -0.67
N GLU A 41 -40.17 -11.92 0.53
CA GLU A 41 -39.15 -12.00 1.60
C GLU A 41 -37.87 -12.76 1.19
N TRP A 42 -38.03 -13.94 0.57
CA TRP A 42 -36.88 -14.74 0.17
C TRP A 42 -36.01 -14.02 -0.89
N LEU A 43 -36.64 -13.28 -1.83
CA LEU A 43 -35.96 -12.53 -2.87
C LEU A 43 -35.18 -11.35 -2.26
N THR A 44 -35.77 -10.64 -1.32
CA THR A 44 -35.14 -9.54 -0.59
C THR A 44 -33.91 -10.03 0.16
N THR A 45 -34.04 -11.17 0.86
CA THR A 45 -32.88 -11.78 1.57
C THR A 45 -31.78 -12.18 0.62
N LEU A 46 -32.10 -12.82 -0.50
CA LEU A 46 -31.14 -13.25 -1.50
C LEU A 46 -30.35 -12.05 -2.09
N ILE A 47 -31.07 -11.01 -2.52
CA ILE A 47 -30.47 -9.80 -3.11
C ILE A 47 -29.59 -9.08 -2.08
N SER A 48 -30.03 -8.98 -0.82
CA SER A 48 -29.24 -8.37 0.26
C SER A 48 -27.94 -9.11 0.51
N CYS A 49 -27.97 -10.44 0.53
CA CYS A 49 -26.76 -11.27 0.69
C CYS A 49 -25.80 -11.09 -0.49
N ILE A 50 -26.30 -11.05 -1.72
CA ILE A 50 -25.47 -10.85 -2.92
C ILE A 50 -24.87 -9.46 -2.91
N ALA A 51 -25.65 -8.40 -2.65
CA ALA A 51 -25.15 -7.02 -2.62
C ALA A 51 -24.10 -6.82 -1.52
N GLY A 52 -24.39 -7.26 -0.29
CA GLY A 52 -23.44 -7.16 0.81
C GLY A 52 -22.16 -7.97 0.57
N GLY A 53 -22.29 -9.20 0.07
CA GLY A 53 -21.15 -10.06 -0.27
C GLY A 53 -20.28 -9.45 -1.38
N LEU A 54 -20.89 -8.94 -2.44
CA LEU A 54 -20.19 -8.30 -3.55
C LEU A 54 -19.45 -7.04 -3.09
N LEU A 55 -20.10 -6.19 -2.31
CA LEU A 55 -19.52 -4.97 -1.79
C LEU A 55 -18.28 -5.27 -0.91
N ILE A 56 -18.39 -6.20 0.03
CA ILE A 56 -17.28 -6.58 0.93
C ILE A 56 -16.13 -7.20 0.12
N PHE A 57 -16.44 -8.16 -0.74
CA PHE A 57 -15.43 -8.89 -1.51
C PHE A 57 -14.66 -7.97 -2.46
N VAL A 58 -15.38 -7.14 -3.24
CA VAL A 58 -14.71 -6.25 -4.20
C VAL A 58 -13.99 -5.10 -3.50
N TYR A 59 -14.52 -4.61 -2.37
CA TYR A 59 -13.82 -3.62 -1.57
C TYR A 59 -12.48 -4.15 -1.07
N ASP A 60 -12.47 -5.32 -0.43
CA ASP A 60 -11.25 -5.90 0.14
C ASP A 60 -10.23 -6.29 -0.94
N LEU A 61 -10.68 -6.82 -2.07
CA LEU A 61 -9.79 -7.30 -3.13
C LEU A 61 -9.26 -6.18 -4.03
N ALA A 62 -10.11 -5.21 -4.39
CA ALA A 62 -9.79 -4.24 -5.44
C ALA A 62 -9.54 -2.82 -4.94
N LEU A 63 -10.21 -2.37 -3.89
CA LEU A 63 -10.12 -0.98 -3.40
C LEU A 63 -9.16 -0.81 -2.22
N LYS A 64 -9.14 -1.76 -1.30
CA LYS A 64 -8.32 -1.69 -0.10
C LYS A 64 -6.80 -1.63 -0.40
N PRO A 65 -6.23 -2.50 -1.26
CA PRO A 65 -4.81 -2.42 -1.59
C PRO A 65 -4.42 -1.07 -2.19
N LEU A 66 -5.23 -0.55 -3.13
CA LEU A 66 -5.00 0.76 -3.72
C LEU A 66 -5.10 1.90 -2.70
N SER A 67 -6.05 1.81 -1.77
CA SER A 67 -6.22 2.82 -0.72
C SER A 67 -5.04 2.82 0.26
N CYS A 68 -4.52 1.65 0.60
CA CYS A 68 -3.31 1.49 1.42
C CYS A 68 -2.09 2.08 0.71
N TYR A 69 -1.92 1.78 -0.58
CA TYR A 69 -0.81 2.29 -1.35
C TYR A 69 -0.89 3.82 -1.57
N VAL A 70 -2.08 4.37 -1.80
CA VAL A 70 -2.28 5.84 -1.83
C VAL A 70 -1.87 6.48 -0.52
N ARG A 71 -2.26 5.91 0.63
CA ARG A 71 -1.86 6.41 1.95
C ARG A 71 -0.35 6.38 2.13
N HIS A 72 0.30 5.29 1.72
CA HIS A 72 1.76 5.18 1.72
C HIS A 72 2.41 6.29 0.89
N LEU A 73 1.99 6.48 -0.37
CA LEU A 73 2.52 7.52 -1.24
C LEU A 73 2.32 8.93 -0.67
N GLN A 74 1.16 9.22 -0.10
CA GLN A 74 0.91 10.51 0.56
C GLN A 74 1.83 10.71 1.76
N GLY A 75 2.04 9.68 2.59
CA GLY A 75 2.98 9.71 3.71
C GLY A 75 4.41 10.02 3.27
N VAL A 76 4.89 9.34 2.22
CA VAL A 76 6.25 9.52 1.71
C VAL A 76 6.45 10.86 0.99
N LEU A 77 5.44 11.35 0.24
CA LEU A 77 5.55 12.59 -0.55
C LEU A 77 5.26 13.86 0.26
N GLN A 78 4.35 13.79 1.24
CA GLN A 78 3.83 14.95 1.98
C GLN A 78 4.13 14.89 3.47
N GLY A 79 4.53 13.72 3.99
CA GLY A 79 4.86 13.51 5.39
C GLY A 79 6.22 14.09 5.77
N ARG A 80 6.48 14.08 7.08
CA ARG A 80 7.81 14.47 7.60
C ARG A 80 8.80 13.35 7.28
N THR A 81 9.77 13.64 6.44
CA THR A 81 10.88 12.75 6.14
C THR A 81 12.06 12.99 7.08
N ARG A 82 12.78 11.93 7.37
CA ARG A 82 14.07 11.97 8.09
C ARG A 82 15.13 11.37 7.18
N THR A 83 16.37 11.80 7.38
CA THR A 83 17.51 11.29 6.65
C THR A 83 18.49 10.63 7.61
N LEU A 84 18.99 9.46 7.22
CA LEU A 84 20.00 8.73 7.94
C LEU A 84 21.10 8.34 6.96
N GLU A 85 22.35 8.55 7.36
CA GLU A 85 23.52 8.05 6.65
C GLU A 85 24.05 6.84 7.40
N GLY A 86 24.37 5.78 6.67
CA GLY A 86 24.83 4.55 7.27
C GLY A 86 25.43 3.59 6.25
N ILE A 87 25.83 2.44 6.75
CA ILE A 87 26.44 1.37 5.95
C ILE A 87 25.40 0.29 5.73
N PHE A 88 25.16 -0.06 4.48
CA PHE A 88 24.25 -1.14 4.11
C PHE A 88 24.82 -2.49 4.53
N LYS A 89 24.07 -3.25 5.33
CA LYS A 89 24.48 -4.60 5.77
C LYS A 89 23.87 -5.68 4.88
N ARG A 90 22.57 -5.75 4.84
CA ARG A 90 21.85 -6.83 4.14
C ARG A 90 20.40 -6.46 3.82
N VAL A 91 19.85 -7.21 2.88
CA VAL A 91 18.39 -7.25 2.65
C VAL A 91 17.83 -8.39 3.47
N ASP A 92 16.73 -8.14 4.15
CA ASP A 92 15.91 -9.20 4.73
C ASP A 92 15.05 -9.81 3.61
N MET A 93 15.20 -11.12 3.39
CA MET A 93 14.44 -11.83 2.36
C MET A 93 12.97 -12.03 2.74
N GLN A 94 12.60 -11.79 4.00
CA GLN A 94 11.21 -11.89 4.41
C GLN A 94 10.42 -10.70 3.92
N THR A 95 9.35 -10.98 3.19
CA THR A 95 8.38 -9.95 2.79
C THR A 95 7.54 -9.57 4.00
N SER A 96 7.57 -8.29 4.35
CA SER A 96 6.75 -7.75 5.43
C SER A 96 5.57 -6.98 4.85
N MET A 97 4.35 -7.31 5.30
CA MET A 97 3.16 -6.52 4.99
C MET A 97 2.93 -5.50 6.10
N VAL A 98 3.12 -4.22 5.78
CA VAL A 98 2.85 -3.12 6.72
C VAL A 98 1.80 -2.22 6.12
N ASP A 99 0.72 -1.99 6.84
CA ASP A 99 -0.42 -1.17 6.40
C ASP A 99 -0.98 -1.55 5.01
N GLY A 100 -0.92 -2.84 4.66
CA GLY A 100 -1.42 -3.37 3.38
C GLY A 100 -0.50 -3.11 2.18
N VAL A 101 0.72 -2.67 2.41
CA VAL A 101 1.77 -2.54 1.38
C VAL A 101 2.86 -3.59 1.63
N ALA A 102 3.33 -4.23 0.56
CA ALA A 102 4.39 -5.23 0.64
C ALA A 102 5.76 -4.57 0.59
N TYR A 103 6.60 -4.88 1.59
CA TYR A 103 7.95 -4.34 1.70
C TYR A 103 8.98 -5.44 1.78
N ARG A 104 10.18 -5.08 1.37
CA ARG A 104 11.41 -5.81 1.61
C ARG A 104 12.20 -5.10 2.70
N GLY A 105 12.59 -5.83 3.75
CA GLY A 105 13.41 -5.29 4.81
C GLY A 105 14.82 -4.95 4.31
N MET A 106 15.35 -3.82 4.75
CA MET A 106 16.71 -3.37 4.47
C MET A 106 17.37 -2.96 5.79
N ILE A 107 18.53 -3.56 6.12
CA ILE A 107 19.25 -3.27 7.35
C ILE A 107 20.44 -2.37 7.02
N VAL A 108 20.48 -1.21 7.69
CA VAL A 108 21.53 -0.21 7.57
C VAL A 108 22.09 0.09 8.97
N SER A 109 23.38 -0.02 9.15
CA SER A 109 24.05 0.40 10.39
C SER A 109 24.26 1.91 10.38
N ALA A 110 23.79 2.57 11.43
CA ALA A 110 23.92 4.02 11.61
C ALA A 110 25.26 4.42 12.24
N GLY A 111 25.99 3.47 12.83
CA GLY A 111 27.26 3.66 13.53
C GLY A 111 28.28 2.60 13.14
N ASP A 112 28.77 1.83 14.12
CA ASP A 112 29.72 0.75 13.87
C ASP A 112 29.02 -0.44 13.19
N PRO A 113 29.50 -0.87 12.00
CA PRO A 113 28.96 -2.04 11.33
C PRO A 113 29.10 -3.36 12.12
N ALA A 114 30.01 -3.41 13.10
CA ALA A 114 30.18 -4.57 13.95
C ALA A 114 29.15 -4.63 15.09
N ASP A 115 28.52 -3.52 15.42
CA ASP A 115 27.51 -3.41 16.47
C ASP A 115 26.11 -3.61 15.91
N GLU A 116 25.37 -4.58 16.45
CA GLU A 116 23.97 -4.82 16.06
C GLU A 116 23.00 -3.81 16.68
N GLU A 117 23.38 -3.11 17.75
CA GLU A 117 22.56 -2.09 18.38
C GLU A 117 22.38 -0.85 17.48
N ASP A 118 23.34 -0.60 16.61
CA ASP A 118 23.28 0.48 15.61
C ASP A 118 22.49 0.13 14.36
N ASP A 119 21.99 -1.10 14.25
CA ASP A 119 21.23 -1.56 13.11
C ASP A 119 19.83 -0.94 13.08
N ARG A 120 19.48 -0.41 11.93
CA ARG A 120 18.16 0.17 11.66
C ARG A 120 17.50 -0.56 10.51
N LEU A 121 16.27 -1.05 10.77
CA LEU A 121 15.44 -1.70 9.76
C LEU A 121 14.63 -0.65 9.01
N PHE A 122 14.77 -0.64 7.70
CA PHE A 122 13.99 0.16 6.77
C PHE A 122 13.15 -0.73 5.86
N TYR A 123 12.02 -0.22 5.40
CA TYR A 123 11.08 -0.89 4.52
C TYR A 123 11.21 -0.34 3.10
N PHE A 124 11.69 -1.17 2.19
CA PHE A 124 11.81 -0.84 0.78
C PHE A 124 10.61 -1.41 0.02
N ASP A 125 9.93 -0.58 -0.77
CA ASP A 125 8.74 -0.94 -1.53
C ASP A 125 9.06 -2.04 -2.56
N MET A 126 8.33 -3.15 -2.52
CA MET A 126 8.55 -4.26 -3.44
C MET A 126 8.14 -3.95 -4.89
N GLU A 127 7.27 -2.97 -5.10
CA GLU A 127 6.87 -2.53 -6.45
C GLU A 127 7.95 -1.69 -7.13
N LYS A 128 8.98 -1.26 -6.39
CA LYS A 128 10.12 -0.51 -6.93
C LYS A 128 11.32 -1.41 -7.21
N PRO A 129 12.05 -1.16 -8.31
CA PRO A 129 13.28 -1.90 -8.57
C PRO A 129 14.29 -1.62 -7.45
N PHE A 130 14.83 -2.69 -6.84
CA PHE A 130 15.85 -2.55 -5.83
C PHE A 130 17.16 -2.07 -6.50
N PRO A 131 17.78 -1.00 -5.98
CA PRO A 131 19.01 -0.48 -6.58
C PRO A 131 20.17 -1.46 -6.40
N ALA A 132 21.17 -1.38 -7.28
CA ALA A 132 22.36 -2.23 -7.23
C ALA A 132 23.31 -1.80 -6.10
N ILE A 133 22.98 -2.25 -4.87
CA ILE A 133 23.74 -1.95 -3.64
C ILE A 133 24.39 -3.23 -3.14
N LYS A 134 25.61 -3.12 -2.63
CA LYS A 134 26.35 -4.23 -2.03
C LYS A 134 26.55 -3.98 -0.54
N ALA A 135 26.68 -5.06 0.22
CA ALA A 135 27.04 -4.97 1.63
C ALA A 135 28.37 -4.18 1.79
N GLY A 136 28.36 -3.22 2.71
CA GLY A 136 29.47 -2.28 2.93
C GLY A 136 29.35 -0.94 2.20
N ASP A 137 28.38 -0.77 1.27
CA ASP A 137 28.17 0.53 0.62
C ASP A 137 27.62 1.56 1.62
N ARG A 138 28.14 2.78 1.55
CA ARG A 138 27.59 3.91 2.31
C ARG A 138 26.37 4.46 1.60
N LEU A 139 25.28 4.62 2.35
CA LEU A 139 24.00 5.05 1.83
C LEU A 139 23.48 6.25 2.63
N ARG A 140 22.81 7.15 1.91
CA ARG A 140 21.92 8.13 2.50
C ARG A 140 20.49 7.68 2.25
N VAL A 141 19.77 7.36 3.34
CA VAL A 141 18.41 6.88 3.32
C VAL A 141 17.50 7.99 3.80
N THR A 142 16.63 8.50 2.92
CA THR A 142 15.54 9.39 3.31
C THR A 142 14.29 8.54 3.49
N TYR A 143 13.62 8.64 4.64
CA TYR A 143 12.51 7.76 5.01
C TYR A 143 11.40 8.48 5.76
N HIS A 144 10.20 7.92 5.69
CA HIS A 144 9.01 8.28 6.46
C HIS A 144 8.50 7.04 7.17
N ASP A 145 8.40 7.06 8.51
CA ASP A 145 7.96 5.92 9.33
C ASP A 145 8.61 4.57 8.93
N ARG A 146 9.93 4.57 8.73
CA ARG A 146 10.78 3.47 8.25
C ARG A 146 10.60 3.11 6.76
N ALA A 147 9.60 3.62 6.07
CA ALA A 147 9.47 3.42 4.63
C ALA A 147 10.46 4.31 3.87
N VAL A 148 11.23 3.71 2.98
CA VAL A 148 12.27 4.40 2.20
C VAL A 148 11.61 5.28 1.13
N ALA A 149 11.82 6.59 1.25
CA ALA A 149 11.37 7.58 0.26
C ALA A 149 12.41 7.76 -0.86
N GLN A 150 13.66 7.88 -0.49
CA GLN A 150 14.78 8.06 -1.42
C GLN A 150 16.02 7.36 -0.88
N LEU A 151 16.82 6.82 -1.78
CA LEU A 151 18.04 6.11 -1.46
C LEU A 151 19.14 6.58 -2.40
N GLU A 152 20.23 7.06 -1.81
CA GLU A 152 21.41 7.56 -2.52
C GLU A 152 22.64 6.79 -2.05
N LYS A 153 23.49 6.38 -2.99
CA LYS A 153 24.80 5.84 -2.70
C LYS A 153 25.79 6.99 -2.61
N LEU A 154 26.53 7.02 -1.50
CA LEU A 154 27.55 8.04 -1.20
C LEU A 154 28.93 7.65 -1.74
#